data_191ad7696e6d8fd238bfae29e0c29f3b
#
_entry.id   191ad7696e6d8fd238bfae29e0c29f3b
#
_cell.length_a   1.000
_cell.length_b   1.000
_cell.length_c   1.000
_cell.angle_alpha   90.00
_cell.angle_beta   90.00
_cell.angle_gamma   90.00
#
_symmetry.space_group_name_H-M   'P 1'
#
loop_
_entity.id
_entity.type
_entity.pdbx_description
1 polymer ?
#
loop_
_entity_poly.entity_id
_entity_poly.type
_entity_poly.pdbx_seq_one_letter_code
_entity_poly.pdbx_strand_id
1 'polypeptide(L)'
;MIKLNENYGKLPGSYLFAEIARRAAAYSAQNPDKRLIKLGIGDVTLPLPAACVEALKSASDEMGRKESFMGYGPYEGYDFLREAIVKNDYAPRGVKITADEIFVSDGAKSDCGNIGDIFSEENTIAVCDPVYPVYIDANAMSGRAGDWDGEKWTKIVYMPCTAENGFFPELPKTVPDMIYLCFPNNPTGMAATKAQLKPWVDYANEHGSVILYDAAYRAYMSDPELPRTIYEIPGAEECAIEFCSFSKTAGFTGTRCGWTVIPRALKRGGVSLYDLWMRRQSTKFNGTAYVIQKAAEATYSEAGKAQIAEMIGYYMNNARVIRAGLTAAGLEVYGGTDSPYIWFRAPGGLGSWEFFDRLLAEANVVTTPGAGFGPSGEGFIRLTAFGDAENTAEAVQRIKSII
;
A
#
# COMPACT_ATOMS: atom_id res chain seq x y z
N MET A 1 -24.94 -25.30 -18.01
CA MET A 1 -24.24 -24.08 -18.46
C MET A 1 -23.48 -23.53 -17.25
N ILE A 2 -22.19 -23.17 -17.37
CA ILE A 2 -21.42 -22.58 -16.28
C ILE A 2 -21.98 -21.20 -15.93
N LYS A 3 -22.06 -20.88 -14.63
CA LYS A 3 -22.41 -19.53 -14.15
C LYS A 3 -21.12 -18.79 -13.81
N LEU A 4 -21.02 -17.55 -14.25
CA LEU A 4 -19.90 -16.67 -13.94
C LEU A 4 -20.17 -15.90 -12.64
N ASN A 5 -19.13 -15.36 -12.02
CA ASN A 5 -19.27 -14.43 -10.88
C ASN A 5 -19.79 -13.08 -11.45
N GLU A 6 -21.06 -12.79 -11.21
CA GLU A 6 -21.73 -11.59 -11.75
C GLU A 6 -21.17 -10.29 -11.17
N ASN A 7 -20.49 -10.34 -10.02
CA ASN A 7 -19.89 -9.14 -9.39
C ASN A 7 -18.78 -8.53 -10.24
N TYR A 8 -18.08 -9.32 -11.07
CA TYR A 8 -17.08 -8.79 -12.00
C TYR A 8 -17.69 -7.87 -13.06
N GLY A 9 -18.94 -8.12 -13.45
CA GLY A 9 -19.68 -7.26 -14.39
C GLY A 9 -20.11 -5.92 -13.81
N LYS A 10 -20.06 -5.77 -12.49
CA LYS A 10 -20.41 -4.52 -11.79
C LYS A 10 -19.21 -3.55 -11.65
N LEU A 11 -17.99 -4.03 -11.87
CA LEU A 11 -16.79 -3.17 -11.77
C LEU A 11 -16.84 -2.07 -12.83
N PRO A 12 -16.47 -0.81 -12.48
CA PRO A 12 -16.32 0.27 -13.46
C PRO A 12 -15.28 -0.12 -14.52
N GLY A 13 -15.52 0.33 -15.75
CA GLY A 13 -14.95 -0.19 -17.00
C GLY A 13 -13.44 -0.26 -17.15
N SER A 14 -12.63 0.44 -16.31
CA SER A 14 -11.18 0.23 -16.28
C SER A 14 -10.59 0.55 -14.91
N TYR A 15 -9.59 -0.27 -14.53
CA TYR A 15 -8.76 0.03 -13.37
C TYR A 15 -7.99 1.33 -13.57
N LEU A 16 -7.98 2.23 -12.57
CA LEU A 16 -7.38 3.58 -12.61
C LEU A 16 -6.03 3.62 -13.34
N PHE A 17 -5.09 2.77 -12.95
CA PHE A 17 -3.74 2.79 -13.52
C PHE A 17 -3.67 2.29 -14.97
N ALA A 18 -4.60 1.45 -15.40
CA ALA A 18 -4.73 1.03 -16.80
C ALA A 18 -5.22 2.19 -17.68
N GLU A 19 -6.18 2.98 -17.21
CA GLU A 19 -6.65 4.18 -17.93
C GLU A 19 -5.54 5.24 -18.06
N ILE A 20 -4.79 5.50 -17.00
CA ILE A 20 -3.62 6.40 -17.05
C ILE A 20 -2.59 5.92 -18.09
N ALA A 21 -2.26 4.61 -18.05
CA ALA A 21 -1.32 4.02 -19.01
C ALA A 21 -1.82 4.14 -20.45
N ARG A 22 -3.12 3.91 -20.68
CA ARG A 22 -3.76 4.06 -22.01
C ARG A 22 -3.67 5.49 -22.52
N ARG A 23 -3.99 6.52 -21.70
CA ARG A 23 -3.89 7.93 -22.07
C ARG A 23 -2.45 8.34 -22.35
N ALA A 24 -1.51 7.96 -21.50
CA ALA A 24 -0.09 8.24 -21.70
C ALA A 24 0.46 7.61 -22.98
N ALA A 25 0.09 6.35 -23.29
CA ALA A 25 0.49 5.68 -24.54
C ALA A 25 -0.12 6.35 -25.78
N ALA A 26 -1.40 6.72 -25.74
CA ALA A 26 -2.06 7.43 -26.83
C ALA A 26 -1.40 8.79 -27.10
N TYR A 27 -1.07 9.55 -26.03
CA TYR A 27 -0.36 10.82 -26.16
C TYR A 27 1.04 10.63 -26.75
N SER A 28 1.82 9.66 -26.28
CA SER A 28 3.16 9.37 -26.81
C SER A 28 3.13 9.00 -28.29
N ALA A 29 2.13 8.23 -28.73
CA ALA A 29 1.98 7.85 -30.13
C ALA A 29 1.71 9.07 -31.05
N GLN A 30 0.97 10.06 -30.54
CA GLN A 30 0.66 11.30 -31.26
C GLN A 30 1.79 12.33 -31.18
N ASN A 31 2.68 12.21 -30.20
CA ASN A 31 3.75 13.16 -29.90
C ASN A 31 5.10 12.44 -29.71
N PRO A 32 5.66 11.78 -30.75
CA PRO A 32 6.85 10.93 -30.63
C PRO A 32 8.12 11.71 -30.19
N ASP A 33 8.19 12.99 -30.47
CA ASP A 33 9.32 13.83 -30.07
C ASP A 33 9.21 14.41 -28.65
N LYS A 34 8.11 14.16 -27.95
CA LYS A 34 7.89 14.64 -26.58
C LYS A 34 8.32 13.60 -25.56
N ARG A 35 9.27 13.96 -24.70
CA ARG A 35 9.69 13.09 -23.59
C ARG A 35 8.74 13.22 -22.42
N LEU A 36 8.01 12.15 -22.10
CA LEU A 36 7.18 12.07 -20.91
C LEU A 36 8.00 11.75 -19.65
N ILE A 37 7.72 12.46 -18.56
CA ILE A 37 8.22 12.14 -17.23
C ILE A 37 7.06 11.52 -16.43
N LYS A 38 7.27 10.32 -15.89
CA LYS A 38 6.22 9.58 -15.18
C LYS A 38 6.40 9.72 -13.67
N LEU A 39 5.54 10.51 -13.01
CA LEU A 39 5.47 10.68 -11.56
C LEU A 39 4.14 10.20 -10.96
N GLY A 40 3.33 9.45 -11.73
CA GLY A 40 2.02 8.96 -11.27
C GLY A 40 2.06 7.52 -10.73
N ILE A 41 2.96 6.68 -11.24
CA ILE A 41 2.99 5.25 -10.88
C ILE A 41 3.75 5.05 -9.57
N GLY A 42 3.12 4.40 -8.62
CA GLY A 42 3.72 4.06 -7.32
C GLY A 42 4.66 2.84 -7.41
N ASP A 43 5.53 2.79 -8.41
CA ASP A 43 6.55 1.75 -8.55
C ASP A 43 7.94 2.31 -8.29
N VAL A 44 8.77 1.55 -7.59
CA VAL A 44 10.15 1.91 -7.30
C VAL A 44 11.01 1.77 -8.56
N THR A 45 12.03 2.60 -8.69
CA THR A 45 12.88 2.67 -9.90
C THR A 45 14.34 2.30 -9.65
N LEU A 46 14.79 2.34 -8.40
CA LEU A 46 16.14 1.89 -8.05
C LEU A 46 16.22 0.36 -8.06
N PRO A 47 17.38 -0.21 -8.42
CA PRO A 47 17.60 -1.65 -8.38
C PRO A 47 17.49 -2.20 -6.96
N LEU A 48 17.33 -3.53 -6.87
CA LEU A 48 17.40 -4.25 -5.58
C LEU A 48 18.72 -3.96 -4.84
N PRO A 49 18.71 -3.90 -3.50
CA PRO A 49 19.94 -3.84 -2.71
C PRO A 49 20.91 -4.97 -3.10
N ALA A 50 22.19 -4.63 -3.22
CA ALA A 50 23.21 -5.62 -3.59
C ALA A 50 23.23 -6.84 -2.64
N ALA A 51 23.00 -6.63 -1.35
CA ALA A 51 22.85 -7.71 -0.37
C ALA A 51 21.73 -8.68 -0.73
N CYS A 52 20.59 -8.19 -1.22
CA CYS A 52 19.47 -9.02 -1.67
C CYS A 52 19.82 -9.79 -2.95
N VAL A 53 20.51 -9.15 -3.89
CA VAL A 53 20.95 -9.80 -5.15
C VAL A 53 21.93 -10.95 -4.86
N GLU A 54 22.88 -10.76 -3.97
CA GLU A 54 23.82 -11.82 -3.58
C GLU A 54 23.13 -12.97 -2.85
N ALA A 55 22.15 -12.67 -1.99
CA ALA A 55 21.34 -13.69 -1.33
C ALA A 55 20.49 -14.50 -2.33
N LEU A 56 19.92 -13.84 -3.36
CA LEU A 56 19.22 -14.54 -4.47
C LEU A 56 20.14 -15.51 -5.20
N LYS A 57 21.37 -15.09 -5.54
CA LYS A 57 22.35 -15.94 -6.22
C LYS A 57 22.72 -17.14 -5.36
N SER A 58 23.08 -16.91 -4.09
CA SER A 58 23.43 -17.97 -3.15
C SER A 58 22.30 -18.98 -2.98
N ALA A 59 21.08 -18.50 -2.77
CA ALA A 59 19.92 -19.38 -2.61
C ALA A 59 19.59 -20.15 -3.91
N SER A 60 19.83 -19.55 -5.08
CA SER A 60 19.69 -20.26 -6.37
C SER A 60 20.71 -21.36 -6.52
N ASP A 61 21.97 -21.13 -6.09
CA ASP A 61 23.02 -22.16 -6.08
C ASP A 61 22.71 -23.31 -5.11
N GLU A 62 22.09 -22.99 -3.95
CA GLU A 62 21.60 -24.01 -3.00
C GLU A 62 20.53 -24.90 -3.65
N MET A 63 19.56 -24.28 -4.37
CA MET A 63 18.51 -25.01 -5.08
C MET A 63 19.06 -25.93 -6.20
N GLY A 64 20.23 -25.64 -6.72
CA GLY A 64 20.90 -26.45 -7.75
C GLY A 64 21.64 -27.69 -7.22
N ARG A 65 21.71 -27.89 -5.91
CA ARG A 65 22.47 -29.00 -5.28
C ARG A 65 21.51 -29.94 -4.55
N LYS A 66 21.74 -31.24 -4.68
CA LYS A 66 20.91 -32.27 -4.05
C LYS A 66 20.85 -32.12 -2.52
N GLU A 67 21.98 -31.75 -1.91
CA GLU A 67 22.16 -31.66 -0.45
C GLU A 67 21.44 -30.47 0.18
N SER A 68 21.20 -29.41 -0.59
CA SER A 68 20.60 -28.14 -0.13
C SER A 68 19.32 -27.80 -0.87
N PHE A 69 18.83 -28.67 -1.74
CA PHE A 69 17.57 -28.47 -2.44
C PHE A 69 16.39 -28.34 -1.45
N MET A 70 15.59 -27.29 -1.64
CA MET A 70 14.40 -27.02 -0.84
C MET A 70 13.15 -27.31 -1.68
N GLY A 71 12.32 -28.25 -1.23
CA GLY A 71 11.00 -28.50 -1.80
C GLY A 71 9.96 -27.48 -1.34
N TYR A 72 8.70 -27.89 -1.21
CA TYR A 72 7.68 -27.05 -0.62
C TYR A 72 8.05 -26.64 0.80
N GLY A 73 8.05 -25.33 1.06
CA GLY A 73 8.30 -24.77 2.38
C GLY A 73 7.07 -24.77 3.28
N PRO A 74 7.21 -24.28 4.52
CA PRO A 74 6.07 -24.00 5.40
C PRO A 74 5.11 -23.01 4.75
N TYR A 75 3.80 -23.22 4.94
CA TYR A 75 2.76 -22.38 4.35
C TYR A 75 2.81 -20.93 4.84
N GLU A 76 3.24 -20.72 6.08
CA GLU A 76 3.45 -19.43 6.73
C GLU A 76 4.78 -18.76 6.37
N GLY A 77 5.66 -19.45 5.68
CA GLY A 77 7.03 -19.02 5.38
C GLY A 77 8.08 -19.60 6.32
N TYR A 78 9.35 -19.47 5.93
CA TYR A 78 10.47 -20.02 6.69
C TYR A 78 10.74 -19.24 7.98
N ASP A 79 11.15 -19.95 9.03
CA ASP A 79 11.44 -19.38 10.35
C ASP A 79 12.52 -18.29 10.29
N PHE A 80 13.58 -18.51 9.47
CA PHE A 80 14.66 -17.54 9.36
C PHE A 80 14.16 -16.12 9.00
N LEU A 81 13.16 -16.01 8.09
CA LEU A 81 12.60 -14.70 7.71
C LEU A 81 11.61 -14.21 8.76
N ARG A 82 10.72 -15.08 9.27
CA ARG A 82 9.72 -14.69 10.28
C ARG A 82 10.37 -14.18 11.55
N GLU A 83 11.44 -14.87 12.04
CA GLU A 83 12.24 -14.44 13.18
C GLU A 83 13.00 -13.13 12.91
N ALA A 84 13.57 -12.96 11.69
CA ALA A 84 14.21 -11.72 11.29
C ALA A 84 13.23 -10.54 11.29
N ILE A 85 11.99 -10.73 10.81
CA ILE A 85 10.92 -9.73 10.85
C ILE A 85 10.61 -9.34 12.31
N VAL A 86 10.36 -10.32 13.20
CA VAL A 86 10.08 -10.03 14.61
C VAL A 86 11.22 -9.23 15.24
N LYS A 87 12.44 -9.69 15.07
CA LYS A 87 13.65 -9.09 15.66
C LYS A 87 13.88 -7.64 15.22
N ASN A 88 13.54 -7.31 13.98
CA ASN A 88 13.90 -6.01 13.41
C ASN A 88 12.71 -5.02 13.34
N ASP A 89 11.50 -5.52 13.20
CA ASP A 89 10.32 -4.67 12.94
C ASP A 89 9.42 -4.50 14.17
N TYR A 90 9.33 -5.50 15.04
CA TYR A 90 8.41 -5.50 16.19
C TYR A 90 9.12 -5.38 17.53
N ALA A 91 10.13 -6.19 17.80
CA ALA A 91 10.83 -6.18 19.09
C ALA A 91 11.45 -4.83 19.46
N PRO A 92 12.10 -4.07 18.55
CA PRO A 92 12.65 -2.74 18.86
C PRO A 92 11.58 -1.69 19.23
N ARG A 93 10.32 -1.95 18.88
CA ARG A 93 9.15 -1.11 19.21
C ARG A 93 8.43 -1.54 20.49
N GLY A 94 8.93 -2.56 21.18
CA GLY A 94 8.30 -3.12 22.37
C GLY A 94 7.05 -3.95 22.10
N VAL A 95 6.81 -4.33 20.85
CA VAL A 95 5.66 -5.11 20.41
C VAL A 95 5.93 -6.60 20.59
N LYS A 96 4.94 -7.34 21.11
CA LYS A 96 5.05 -8.77 21.48
C LYS A 96 4.54 -9.74 20.41
N ILE A 97 4.55 -9.34 19.15
CA ILE A 97 4.24 -10.26 18.04
C ILE A 97 5.34 -11.32 17.96
N THR A 98 4.92 -12.57 17.75
CA THR A 98 5.81 -13.73 17.65
C THR A 98 5.93 -14.22 16.20
N ALA A 99 6.98 -14.98 15.89
CA ALA A 99 7.22 -15.46 14.53
C ALA A 99 6.09 -16.35 14.00
N ASP A 100 5.42 -17.10 14.88
CA ASP A 100 4.29 -17.94 14.49
C ASP A 100 2.98 -17.17 14.20
N GLU A 101 2.93 -15.87 14.42
CA GLU A 101 1.83 -14.99 14.04
C GLU A 101 2.06 -14.31 12.68
N ILE A 102 3.20 -14.57 12.03
CA ILE A 102 3.61 -13.99 10.75
C ILE A 102 3.42 -14.98 9.62
N PHE A 103 2.76 -14.52 8.55
CA PHE A 103 2.59 -15.25 7.29
C PHE A 103 3.29 -14.51 6.17
N VAL A 104 4.38 -15.08 5.64
CA VAL A 104 5.09 -14.54 4.50
C VAL A 104 4.29 -14.78 3.22
N SER A 105 4.18 -13.77 2.39
CA SER A 105 3.37 -13.77 1.17
C SER A 105 4.13 -13.22 -0.05
N ASP A 106 3.46 -13.21 -1.19
CA ASP A 106 3.94 -12.59 -2.42
C ASP A 106 3.65 -11.07 -2.50
N GLY A 107 3.30 -10.46 -1.38
CA GLY A 107 3.15 -9.02 -1.21
C GLY A 107 1.80 -8.57 -0.68
N ALA A 108 1.78 -7.42 -0.01
CA ALA A 108 0.60 -6.87 0.65
C ALA A 108 -0.63 -6.73 -0.26
N LYS A 109 -0.45 -6.50 -1.58
CA LYS A 109 -1.57 -6.42 -2.52
C LYS A 109 -2.36 -7.71 -2.58
N SER A 110 -1.68 -8.86 -2.65
CA SER A 110 -2.31 -10.19 -2.65
C SER A 110 -2.99 -10.45 -1.31
N ASP A 111 -2.33 -10.09 -0.21
CA ASP A 111 -2.89 -10.28 1.14
C ASP A 111 -4.16 -9.46 1.34
N CYS A 112 -4.13 -8.15 1.00
CA CYS A 112 -5.31 -7.28 1.07
C CYS A 112 -6.46 -7.77 0.17
N GLY A 113 -6.14 -8.32 -1.00
CA GLY A 113 -7.14 -8.85 -1.92
C GLY A 113 -7.73 -10.18 -1.46
N ASN A 114 -6.93 -11.00 -0.78
CA ASN A 114 -7.27 -12.37 -0.40
C ASN A 114 -7.83 -12.50 1.02
N ILE A 115 -7.57 -11.53 1.91
CA ILE A 115 -8.02 -11.61 3.31
C ILE A 115 -9.54 -11.76 3.42
N GLY A 116 -10.25 -11.23 2.45
CA GLY A 116 -11.69 -11.36 2.32
C GLY A 116 -12.20 -12.82 2.24
N ASP A 117 -11.35 -13.78 1.87
CA ASP A 117 -11.71 -15.21 1.79
C ASP A 117 -12.12 -15.81 3.15
N ILE A 118 -11.65 -15.22 4.26
CA ILE A 118 -11.97 -15.71 5.62
C ILE A 118 -13.18 -15.00 6.24
N PHE A 119 -13.81 -14.07 5.53
CA PHE A 119 -14.95 -13.29 6.00
C PHE A 119 -16.19 -13.51 5.14
N SER A 120 -17.38 -13.42 5.76
CA SER A 120 -18.65 -13.51 5.05
C SER A 120 -18.81 -12.39 4.01
N GLU A 121 -19.52 -12.71 2.91
CA GLU A 121 -19.91 -11.72 1.89
C GLU A 121 -20.94 -10.70 2.41
N GLU A 122 -21.59 -11.00 3.54
CA GLU A 122 -22.55 -10.10 4.18
C GLU A 122 -21.90 -8.99 5.01
N ASN A 123 -20.59 -9.13 5.34
CA ASN A 123 -19.89 -8.15 6.15
C ASN A 123 -19.83 -6.78 5.48
N THR A 124 -20.07 -5.75 6.28
CA THR A 124 -19.95 -4.35 5.89
C THR A 124 -18.51 -3.88 5.98
N ILE A 125 -18.12 -2.98 5.06
CA ILE A 125 -16.76 -2.52 4.92
C ILE A 125 -16.70 -1.01 5.04
N ALA A 126 -15.74 -0.51 5.82
CA ALA A 126 -15.37 0.90 5.83
C ALA A 126 -13.98 1.10 5.20
N VAL A 127 -13.85 2.14 4.40
CA VAL A 127 -12.59 2.55 3.77
C VAL A 127 -12.39 4.06 3.92
N CYS A 128 -11.13 4.51 4.04
CA CYS A 128 -10.83 5.94 3.86
C CYS A 128 -11.25 6.39 2.45
N ASP A 129 -11.57 7.64 2.29
CA ASP A 129 -11.86 8.25 0.99
C ASP A 129 -11.12 9.60 0.90
N PRO A 130 -10.08 9.72 0.05
CA PRO A 130 -9.61 8.78 -0.96
C PRO A 130 -8.80 7.59 -0.39
N VAL A 131 -8.75 6.49 -1.16
CA VAL A 131 -8.10 5.24 -0.73
C VAL A 131 -7.47 4.47 -1.91
N TYR A 132 -6.55 3.55 -1.59
CA TYR A 132 -6.01 2.62 -2.57
C TYR A 132 -7.12 1.69 -3.13
N PRO A 133 -7.37 1.68 -4.46
CA PRO A 133 -8.55 1.04 -5.04
C PRO A 133 -8.71 -0.45 -4.74
N VAL A 134 -7.62 -1.16 -4.45
CA VAL A 134 -7.64 -2.62 -4.22
C VAL A 134 -8.57 -3.01 -3.07
N TYR A 135 -8.69 -2.20 -2.03
CA TYR A 135 -9.58 -2.54 -0.90
C TYR A 135 -11.04 -2.53 -1.33
N ILE A 136 -11.42 -1.61 -2.22
CA ILE A 136 -12.78 -1.54 -2.77
C ILE A 136 -12.98 -2.65 -3.81
N ASP A 137 -12.11 -2.75 -4.82
CA ASP A 137 -12.26 -3.65 -5.95
C ASP A 137 -12.28 -5.12 -5.52
N ALA A 138 -11.40 -5.53 -4.58
CA ALA A 138 -11.37 -6.89 -4.07
C ALA A 138 -12.69 -7.26 -3.37
N ASN A 139 -13.27 -6.32 -2.63
CA ASN A 139 -14.55 -6.52 -1.97
C ASN A 139 -15.74 -6.45 -2.93
N ALA A 140 -15.66 -5.65 -3.99
CA ALA A 140 -16.64 -5.65 -5.06
C ALA A 140 -16.65 -6.98 -5.81
N MET A 141 -15.48 -7.53 -6.16
CA MET A 141 -15.33 -8.85 -6.80
C MET A 141 -15.92 -9.97 -5.96
N SER A 142 -15.87 -9.87 -4.64
CA SER A 142 -16.42 -10.86 -3.71
C SER A 142 -17.90 -10.63 -3.35
N GLY A 143 -18.54 -9.56 -3.86
CA GLY A 143 -19.97 -9.28 -3.63
C GLY A 143 -20.28 -8.39 -2.40
N ARG A 144 -19.27 -8.00 -1.61
CA ARG A 144 -19.47 -7.17 -0.39
C ARG A 144 -19.82 -5.72 -0.68
N ALA A 145 -19.44 -5.18 -1.85
CA ALA A 145 -19.59 -3.76 -2.14
C ALA A 145 -21.03 -3.34 -2.52
N GLY A 146 -21.91 -4.27 -2.83
CA GLY A 146 -23.25 -3.97 -3.31
C GLY A 146 -23.26 -3.64 -4.81
N ASP A 147 -23.99 -2.58 -5.20
CA ASP A 147 -24.08 -2.13 -6.58
C ASP A 147 -23.33 -0.81 -6.78
N TRP A 148 -22.84 -0.59 -7.99
CA TRP A 148 -22.23 0.68 -8.39
C TRP A 148 -23.31 1.65 -8.84
N ASP A 149 -23.42 2.83 -8.21
CA ASP A 149 -24.42 3.84 -8.49
C ASP A 149 -24.00 4.90 -9.54
N GLY A 150 -22.78 4.78 -10.05
CA GLY A 150 -22.17 5.75 -10.98
C GLY A 150 -21.06 6.58 -10.34
N GLU A 151 -21.00 6.65 -9.00
CA GLU A 151 -20.02 7.42 -8.23
C GLU A 151 -19.35 6.56 -7.15
N LYS A 152 -20.13 5.72 -6.47
CA LYS A 152 -19.67 4.89 -5.33
C LYS A 152 -20.42 3.56 -5.23
N TRP A 153 -19.89 2.66 -4.41
CA TRP A 153 -20.53 1.40 -4.10
C TRP A 153 -21.52 1.55 -2.94
N THR A 154 -22.72 1.00 -3.09
CA THR A 154 -23.86 1.26 -2.19
C THR A 154 -23.71 0.64 -0.79
N LYS A 155 -22.88 -0.41 -0.61
CA LYS A 155 -22.64 -1.07 0.68
C LYS A 155 -21.31 -0.72 1.33
N ILE A 156 -20.49 0.14 0.72
CA ILE A 156 -19.23 0.58 1.32
C ILE A 156 -19.46 1.85 2.13
N VAL A 157 -18.97 1.85 3.37
CA VAL A 157 -18.91 3.04 4.22
C VAL A 157 -17.66 3.82 3.86
N TYR A 158 -17.81 4.92 3.12
CA TYR A 158 -16.72 5.83 2.80
C TYR A 158 -16.48 6.77 3.97
N MET A 159 -15.25 6.86 4.45
CA MET A 159 -14.83 7.73 5.54
C MET A 159 -14.02 8.89 4.96
N PRO A 160 -14.61 10.08 4.80
CA PRO A 160 -13.95 11.20 4.13
C PRO A 160 -12.64 11.61 4.82
N CYS A 161 -11.57 11.70 4.04
CA CYS A 161 -10.26 12.19 4.44
C CYS A 161 -9.97 13.43 3.59
N THR A 162 -10.29 14.59 4.14
CA THR A 162 -10.25 15.88 3.46
C THR A 162 -9.20 16.81 4.06
N ALA A 163 -8.94 17.95 3.42
CA ALA A 163 -8.02 18.94 3.95
C ALA A 163 -8.45 19.46 5.34
N GLU A 164 -9.76 19.61 5.55
CA GLU A 164 -10.37 20.13 6.77
C GLU A 164 -10.14 19.22 7.98
N ASN A 165 -10.06 17.88 7.78
CA ASN A 165 -9.78 16.92 8.85
C ASN A 165 -8.32 16.39 8.81
N GLY A 166 -7.43 17.08 8.06
CA GLY A 166 -6.02 16.70 7.94
C GLY A 166 -5.81 15.35 7.23
N PHE A 167 -6.74 14.95 6.37
CA PHE A 167 -6.76 13.65 5.67
C PHE A 167 -6.72 12.45 6.60
N PHE A 168 -7.28 12.59 7.80
CA PHE A 168 -7.47 11.50 8.75
C PHE A 168 -8.98 11.29 8.98
N PRO A 169 -9.51 10.04 8.88
CA PRO A 169 -10.94 9.80 8.95
C PRO A 169 -11.49 9.93 10.37
N GLU A 170 -12.75 10.35 10.46
CA GLU A 170 -13.54 10.27 11.69
C GLU A 170 -14.13 8.86 11.84
N LEU A 171 -14.42 8.46 13.08
CA LEU A 171 -15.10 7.19 13.37
C LEU A 171 -16.47 7.16 12.67
N PRO A 172 -16.82 6.06 11.99
CA PRO A 172 -18.06 5.98 11.24
C PRO A 172 -19.29 5.93 12.16
N LYS A 173 -20.38 6.54 11.72
CA LYS A 173 -21.66 6.52 12.45
C LYS A 173 -22.35 5.15 12.44
N THR A 174 -22.13 4.40 11.37
CA THR A 174 -22.61 3.01 11.21
C THR A 174 -21.46 2.08 11.55
N VAL A 175 -21.68 1.10 12.37
CA VAL A 175 -20.64 0.13 12.75
C VAL A 175 -20.32 -0.79 11.56
N PRO A 176 -19.11 -0.72 10.96
CA PRO A 176 -18.69 -1.65 9.94
C PRO A 176 -18.07 -2.91 10.59
N ASP A 177 -18.16 -4.05 9.90
CA ASP A 177 -17.51 -5.28 10.35
C ASP A 177 -15.99 -5.25 10.05
N MET A 178 -15.60 -4.67 8.92
CA MET A 178 -14.21 -4.60 8.46
C MET A 178 -13.82 -3.15 8.18
N ILE A 179 -12.69 -2.71 8.73
CA ILE A 179 -12.21 -1.32 8.62
C ILE A 179 -10.83 -1.33 7.97
N TYR A 180 -10.71 -0.84 6.74
CA TYR A 180 -9.42 -0.68 6.08
C TYR A 180 -8.79 0.66 6.46
N LEU A 181 -7.61 0.60 7.06
CA LEU A 181 -6.77 1.76 7.36
C LEU A 181 -5.40 1.58 6.70
N CYS A 182 -4.87 2.61 6.07
CA CYS A 182 -3.55 2.61 5.45
C CYS A 182 -2.77 3.83 5.92
N PHE A 183 -1.71 3.63 6.71
CA PHE A 183 -0.85 4.72 7.18
C PHE A 183 0.62 4.31 7.21
N PRO A 184 1.52 5.09 6.55
CA PRO A 184 1.21 6.27 5.71
C PRO A 184 0.29 5.96 4.54
N ASN A 185 -0.63 6.89 4.27
CA ASN A 185 -1.73 6.64 3.32
C ASN A 185 -1.26 6.73 1.85
N ASN A 186 -1.77 5.84 1.04
CA ASN A 186 -1.88 5.97 -0.40
C ASN A 186 -3.35 6.28 -0.75
N PRO A 187 -3.69 7.51 -1.26
CA PRO A 187 -2.83 8.41 -2.02
C PRO A 187 -2.28 9.63 -1.28
N THR A 188 -2.80 10.00 -0.12
CA THR A 188 -2.58 11.32 0.48
C THR A 188 -1.18 11.54 1.06
N GLY A 189 -0.45 10.45 1.33
CA GLY A 189 0.87 10.51 1.95
C GLY A 189 0.86 10.89 3.43
N MET A 190 -0.30 10.95 4.07
CA MET A 190 -0.42 11.30 5.49
C MET A 190 -0.15 10.10 6.39
N ALA A 191 0.61 10.32 7.46
CA ALA A 191 0.84 9.35 8.52
C ALA A 191 -0.12 9.58 9.68
N ALA A 192 -0.33 8.56 10.51
CA ALA A 192 -1.17 8.63 11.70
C ALA A 192 -0.34 8.59 12.98
N THR A 193 -0.71 9.36 13.98
CA THR A 193 -0.14 9.31 15.32
C THR A 193 -0.78 8.19 16.16
N LYS A 194 -0.11 7.81 17.27
CA LYS A 194 -0.70 6.86 18.24
C LYS A 194 -2.01 7.37 18.82
N ALA A 195 -2.10 8.68 19.09
CA ALA A 195 -3.32 9.30 19.59
C ALA A 195 -4.50 9.25 18.62
N GLN A 196 -4.22 9.33 17.31
CA GLN A 196 -5.23 9.18 16.28
C GLN A 196 -5.68 7.73 16.09
N LEU A 197 -4.77 6.76 16.20
CA LEU A 197 -5.09 5.33 16.01
C LEU A 197 -5.78 4.70 17.23
N LYS A 198 -5.54 5.19 18.45
CA LYS A 198 -6.11 4.61 19.68
C LYS A 198 -7.64 4.55 19.66
N PRO A 199 -8.37 5.62 19.28
CA PRO A 199 -9.84 5.55 19.18
C PRO A 199 -10.34 4.49 18.22
N TRP A 200 -9.60 4.18 17.16
CA TRP A 200 -9.97 3.12 16.18
C TRP A 200 -9.83 1.72 16.77
N VAL A 201 -8.76 1.49 17.53
CA VAL A 201 -8.54 0.21 18.23
C VAL A 201 -9.61 0.02 19.30
N ASP A 202 -9.93 1.06 20.07
CA ASP A 202 -10.98 1.00 21.08
C ASP A 202 -12.34 0.73 20.44
N TYR A 203 -12.68 1.45 19.39
CA TYR A 203 -13.92 1.27 18.63
C TYR A 203 -14.05 -0.16 18.07
N ALA A 204 -12.98 -0.68 17.45
CA ALA A 204 -13.01 -2.03 16.89
C ALA A 204 -13.19 -3.11 17.96
N ASN A 205 -12.57 -2.95 19.13
CA ASN A 205 -12.74 -3.86 20.25
C ASN A 205 -14.14 -3.77 20.86
N GLU A 206 -14.69 -2.57 21.03
CA GLU A 206 -16.04 -2.34 21.57
C GLU A 206 -17.12 -2.96 20.70
N HIS A 207 -16.99 -2.82 19.39
CA HIS A 207 -18.02 -3.25 18.43
C HIS A 207 -17.76 -4.62 17.78
N GLY A 208 -16.61 -5.24 18.04
CA GLY A 208 -16.23 -6.51 17.42
C GLY A 208 -15.79 -6.41 15.97
N SER A 209 -15.52 -5.21 15.47
CA SER A 209 -14.99 -4.98 14.13
C SER A 209 -13.55 -5.50 13.98
N VAL A 210 -13.09 -5.72 12.75
CA VAL A 210 -11.70 -6.07 12.45
C VAL A 210 -11.05 -4.94 11.66
N ILE A 211 -9.93 -4.42 12.17
CA ILE A 211 -9.09 -3.46 11.45
C ILE A 211 -8.16 -4.23 10.50
N LEU A 212 -8.17 -3.87 9.24
CA LEU A 212 -7.27 -4.32 8.19
C LEU A 212 -6.27 -3.19 7.92
N TYR A 213 -5.10 -3.26 8.56
CA TYR A 213 -4.12 -2.19 8.61
C TYR A 213 -3.01 -2.40 7.59
N ASP A 214 -2.94 -1.56 6.55
CA ASP A 214 -1.88 -1.60 5.54
C ASP A 214 -0.73 -0.67 5.93
N ALA A 215 0.43 -1.27 6.26
CA ALA A 215 1.66 -0.60 6.68
C ALA A 215 2.76 -0.62 5.59
N ALA A 216 2.39 -0.72 4.30
CA ALA A 216 3.35 -0.88 3.20
C ALA A 216 4.38 0.25 3.08
N TYR A 217 4.09 1.44 3.61
CA TYR A 217 4.96 2.62 3.52
C TYR A 217 5.67 2.98 4.84
N ARG A 218 5.56 2.15 5.86
CA ARG A 218 6.11 2.43 7.20
C ARG A 218 7.62 2.74 7.23
N ALA A 219 8.39 2.21 6.26
CA ALA A 219 9.82 2.44 6.17
C ALA A 219 10.20 3.89 5.80
N TYR A 220 9.25 4.67 5.26
CA TYR A 220 9.46 6.07 4.85
C TYR A 220 9.21 7.08 5.96
N MET A 221 8.62 6.66 7.08
CA MET A 221 8.40 7.57 8.20
C MET A 221 9.73 8.05 8.77
N SER A 222 9.90 9.35 8.90
CA SER A 222 11.10 9.99 9.48
C SER A 222 10.96 10.24 10.96
N ASP A 223 9.76 10.59 11.44
CA ASP A 223 9.47 10.83 12.84
C ASP A 223 9.46 9.51 13.66
N PRO A 224 10.34 9.35 14.66
CA PRO A 224 10.42 8.16 15.50
C PRO A 224 9.19 7.97 16.41
N GLU A 225 8.41 9.03 16.67
CA GLU A 225 7.22 8.98 17.53
C GLU A 225 6.02 8.37 16.80
N LEU A 226 6.01 8.37 15.47
CA LEU A 226 4.95 7.73 14.68
C LEU A 226 5.01 6.22 14.83
N PRO A 227 3.85 5.55 14.99
CA PRO A 227 3.78 4.10 15.10
C PRO A 227 4.12 3.45 13.75
N ARG A 228 5.06 2.51 13.76
CA ARG A 228 5.47 1.72 12.58
C ARG A 228 4.56 0.52 12.37
N THR A 229 3.80 0.16 13.38
CA THR A 229 2.87 -0.95 13.38
C THR A 229 1.65 -0.59 14.23
N ILE A 230 0.49 -1.11 13.84
CA ILE A 230 -0.74 -0.92 14.62
C ILE A 230 -0.62 -1.51 16.03
N TYR A 231 0.25 -2.51 16.21
CA TYR A 231 0.45 -3.19 17.50
C TYR A 231 1.23 -2.37 18.54
N GLU A 232 1.68 -1.16 18.20
CA GLU A 232 2.10 -0.18 19.19
C GLU A 232 0.93 0.47 19.94
N ILE A 233 -0.31 0.23 19.48
CA ILE A 233 -1.53 0.70 20.12
C ILE A 233 -2.10 -0.43 21.00
N PRO A 234 -2.20 -0.22 22.32
CA PRO A 234 -2.71 -1.25 23.24
C PRO A 234 -4.09 -1.76 22.84
N GLY A 235 -4.26 -3.08 22.77
CA GLY A 235 -5.49 -3.76 22.37
C GLY A 235 -5.60 -4.07 20.87
N ALA A 236 -4.64 -3.63 20.04
CA ALA A 236 -4.66 -3.88 18.62
C ALA A 236 -4.53 -5.37 18.27
N GLU A 237 -3.85 -6.15 19.12
CA GLU A 237 -3.70 -7.59 18.98
C GLU A 237 -5.03 -8.36 19.05
N GLU A 238 -6.07 -7.76 19.60
CA GLU A 238 -7.40 -8.36 19.70
C GLU A 238 -8.34 -7.97 18.55
N CYS A 239 -7.96 -6.96 17.72
CA CYS A 239 -8.85 -6.44 16.68
C CYS A 239 -8.21 -6.14 15.34
N ALA A 240 -6.88 -6.26 15.17
CA ALA A 240 -6.23 -5.85 13.93
C ALA A 240 -5.45 -6.99 13.25
N ILE A 241 -5.52 -7.00 11.91
CA ILE A 241 -4.65 -7.72 10.99
C ILE A 241 -3.76 -6.68 10.30
N GLU A 242 -2.44 -6.89 10.28
CA GLU A 242 -1.50 -5.97 9.66
C GLU A 242 -0.90 -6.55 8.38
N PHE A 243 -0.87 -5.76 7.30
CA PHE A 243 -0.23 -6.09 6.03
C PHE A 243 1.04 -5.28 5.84
N CYS A 244 2.14 -5.95 5.53
CA CYS A 244 3.45 -5.35 5.32
C CYS A 244 4.07 -5.79 4.00
N SER A 245 5.01 -5.00 3.48
CA SER A 245 5.58 -5.27 2.16
C SER A 245 7.04 -4.89 2.06
N PHE A 246 7.84 -5.76 1.43
CA PHE A 246 9.18 -5.43 0.98
C PHE A 246 9.18 -4.65 -0.35
N SER A 247 8.03 -4.57 -1.05
CA SER A 247 7.93 -3.91 -2.36
C SER A 247 8.44 -2.48 -2.34
N LYS A 248 8.02 -1.68 -1.35
CA LYS A 248 8.39 -0.27 -1.28
C LYS A 248 9.63 -0.05 -0.40
N THR A 249 9.85 -0.91 0.59
CA THR A 249 11.00 -0.82 1.50
C THR A 249 12.31 -1.15 0.80
N ALA A 250 12.34 -2.21 -0.04
CA ALA A 250 13.57 -2.78 -0.59
C ALA A 250 13.49 -3.10 -2.09
N GLY A 251 12.53 -2.53 -2.82
CA GLY A 251 12.45 -2.71 -4.27
C GLY A 251 11.84 -4.03 -4.74
N PHE A 252 11.17 -4.80 -3.88
CA PHE A 252 10.61 -6.12 -4.21
C PHE A 252 9.33 -6.06 -5.05
N THR A 253 9.15 -5.04 -5.88
CA THR A 253 7.97 -4.91 -6.76
C THR A 253 7.94 -5.98 -7.84
N GLY A 254 9.09 -6.41 -8.35
CA GLY A 254 9.21 -7.48 -9.36
C GLY A 254 9.42 -8.86 -8.76
N THR A 255 10.08 -8.98 -7.61
CA THR A 255 10.40 -10.26 -6.95
C THR A 255 9.29 -10.77 -6.05
N ARG A 256 8.41 -9.90 -5.58
CA ARG A 256 7.20 -10.18 -4.80
C ARG A 256 7.48 -10.80 -3.41
N CYS A 257 7.48 -9.98 -2.37
CA CYS A 257 7.51 -10.44 -0.98
C CYS A 257 6.82 -9.44 -0.05
N GLY A 258 6.08 -9.94 0.90
CA GLY A 258 5.43 -9.22 1.98
C GLY A 258 5.09 -10.15 3.11
N TRP A 259 4.35 -9.67 4.09
CA TRP A 259 3.82 -10.52 5.16
C TRP A 259 2.56 -9.94 5.76
N THR A 260 1.75 -10.84 6.31
CA THR A 260 0.58 -10.54 7.10
C THR A 260 0.82 -10.98 8.53
N VAL A 261 0.42 -10.16 9.49
CA VAL A 261 0.40 -10.52 10.91
C VAL A 261 -1.04 -10.75 11.35
N ILE A 262 -1.30 -11.92 11.90
CA ILE A 262 -2.60 -12.25 12.51
C ILE A 262 -2.34 -12.78 13.91
N PRO A 263 -2.55 -11.96 14.95
CA PRO A 263 -2.32 -12.36 16.33
C PRO A 263 -3.20 -13.54 16.76
N ARG A 264 -2.62 -14.42 17.57
CA ARG A 264 -3.36 -15.56 18.18
C ARG A 264 -4.51 -15.10 19.07
N ALA A 265 -4.42 -13.89 19.59
CA ALA A 265 -5.47 -13.28 20.41
C ALA A 265 -6.71 -12.89 19.58
N LEU A 266 -6.55 -12.66 18.27
CA LEU A 266 -7.62 -12.19 17.40
C LEU A 266 -8.65 -13.28 17.10
N LYS A 267 -9.81 -13.19 17.76
CA LYS A 267 -10.94 -14.13 17.63
C LYS A 267 -12.24 -13.37 17.40
N ARG A 268 -13.17 -13.98 16.63
CA ARG A 268 -14.54 -13.48 16.50
C ARG A 268 -15.53 -14.64 16.65
N GLY A 269 -16.54 -14.46 17.53
CA GLY A 269 -17.48 -15.51 17.84
C GLY A 269 -16.82 -16.80 18.39
N GLY A 270 -15.68 -16.69 19.07
CA GLY A 270 -14.88 -17.83 19.55
C GLY A 270 -13.99 -18.49 18.51
N VAL A 271 -14.06 -18.06 17.23
CA VAL A 271 -13.24 -18.61 16.12
C VAL A 271 -11.96 -17.80 15.96
N SER A 272 -10.82 -18.48 15.85
CA SER A 272 -9.50 -17.88 15.60
C SER A 272 -9.38 -17.46 14.15
N LEU A 273 -9.10 -16.15 13.89
CA LEU A 273 -8.85 -15.66 12.54
C LEU A 273 -7.50 -16.19 12.01
N TYR A 274 -6.55 -16.42 12.92
CA TYR A 274 -5.29 -17.08 12.60
C TYR A 274 -5.52 -18.45 11.96
N ASP A 275 -6.36 -19.30 12.57
CA ASP A 275 -6.61 -20.65 12.07
C ASP A 275 -7.33 -20.64 10.72
N LEU A 276 -8.25 -19.68 10.51
CA LEU A 276 -8.91 -19.49 9.23
C LEU A 276 -7.92 -19.09 8.14
N TRP A 277 -7.02 -18.14 8.43
CA TRP A 277 -6.00 -17.71 7.48
C TRP A 277 -4.97 -18.81 7.20
N MET A 278 -4.52 -19.54 8.20
CA MET A 278 -3.66 -20.71 8.03
C MET A 278 -4.33 -21.74 7.10
N ARG A 279 -5.62 -22.01 7.29
CA ARG A 279 -6.36 -22.92 6.41
C ARG A 279 -6.43 -22.40 4.97
N ARG A 280 -6.67 -21.10 4.81
CA ARG A 280 -6.67 -20.46 3.49
C ARG A 280 -5.31 -20.57 2.83
N GLN A 281 -4.22 -20.23 3.52
CA GLN A 281 -2.86 -20.25 2.98
C GLN A 281 -2.42 -21.67 2.61
N SER A 282 -2.68 -22.65 3.45
CA SER A 282 -2.37 -24.06 3.15
C SER A 282 -3.17 -24.64 1.99
N THR A 283 -4.32 -24.04 1.63
CA THR A 283 -5.20 -24.56 0.58
C THR A 283 -5.02 -23.83 -0.75
N LYS A 284 -4.78 -22.52 -0.74
CA LYS A 284 -4.85 -21.66 -1.93
C LYS A 284 -3.51 -21.01 -2.30
N PHE A 285 -2.48 -21.07 -1.45
CA PHE A 285 -1.26 -20.29 -1.69
C PHE A 285 0.01 -21.15 -1.77
N ASN A 286 0.28 -21.99 -0.78
CA ASN A 286 1.44 -22.89 -0.73
C ASN A 286 2.82 -22.21 -0.48
N GLY A 287 2.83 -20.93 -0.07
CA GLY A 287 4.04 -20.22 0.38
C GLY A 287 4.78 -19.44 -0.72
N THR A 288 5.60 -18.50 -0.28
CA THR A 288 6.52 -17.72 -1.13
C THR A 288 7.79 -18.50 -1.43
N ALA A 289 8.36 -18.33 -2.62
CA ALA A 289 9.57 -19.04 -3.05
C ALA A 289 10.74 -18.86 -2.07
N TYR A 290 11.47 -19.96 -1.80
CA TYR A 290 12.62 -19.96 -0.90
C TYR A 290 13.65 -18.88 -1.22
N VAL A 291 14.06 -18.77 -2.48
CA VAL A 291 15.06 -17.80 -2.92
C VAL A 291 14.64 -16.34 -2.66
N ILE A 292 13.33 -16.05 -2.76
CA ILE A 292 12.78 -14.73 -2.48
C ILE A 292 12.79 -14.44 -0.96
N GLN A 293 12.49 -15.44 -0.14
CA GLN A 293 12.55 -15.29 1.31
C GLN A 293 13.98 -15.08 1.80
N LYS A 294 14.99 -15.74 1.19
CA LYS A 294 16.42 -15.50 1.48
C LYS A 294 16.84 -14.08 1.11
N ALA A 295 16.39 -13.57 -0.03
CA ALA A 295 16.63 -12.18 -0.40
C ALA A 295 15.95 -11.20 0.57
N ALA A 296 14.74 -11.50 1.02
CA ALA A 296 14.02 -10.68 2.00
C ALA A 296 14.72 -10.69 3.37
N GLU A 297 15.23 -11.84 3.84
CA GLU A 297 16.07 -11.93 5.04
C GLU A 297 17.31 -11.03 4.95
N ALA A 298 17.95 -10.97 3.79
CA ALA A 298 19.15 -10.16 3.59
C ALA A 298 18.92 -8.64 3.74
N THR A 299 17.66 -8.17 3.66
CA THR A 299 17.29 -6.78 3.95
C THR A 299 17.62 -6.38 5.39
N TYR A 300 17.66 -7.35 6.32
CA TYR A 300 17.93 -7.15 7.73
C TYR A 300 19.41 -7.28 8.11
N SER A 301 20.27 -7.66 7.17
CA SER A 301 21.73 -7.60 7.37
C SER A 301 22.21 -6.15 7.52
N GLU A 302 23.40 -5.94 8.09
CA GLU A 302 23.98 -4.58 8.21
C GLU A 302 24.08 -3.90 6.83
N ALA A 303 24.60 -4.63 5.83
CA ALA A 303 24.69 -4.12 4.45
C ALA A 303 23.33 -3.83 3.85
N GLY A 304 22.35 -4.74 4.03
CA GLY A 304 20.98 -4.56 3.54
C GLY A 304 20.31 -3.32 4.13
N LYS A 305 20.41 -3.14 5.44
CA LYS A 305 19.88 -1.95 6.13
C LYS A 305 20.50 -0.64 5.63
N ALA A 306 21.82 -0.63 5.45
CA ALA A 306 22.53 0.57 4.95
C ALA A 306 22.08 0.92 3.52
N GLN A 307 22.00 -0.09 2.62
CA GLN A 307 21.55 0.11 1.24
C GLN A 307 20.09 0.55 1.15
N ILE A 308 19.22 0.00 1.99
CA ILE A 308 17.79 0.41 2.06
C ILE A 308 17.68 1.85 2.59
N ALA A 309 18.44 2.22 3.60
CA ALA A 309 18.44 3.59 4.11
C ALA A 309 18.87 4.61 3.03
N GLU A 310 19.85 4.26 2.20
CA GLU A 310 20.27 5.07 1.05
C GLU A 310 19.14 5.20 0.01
N MET A 311 18.49 4.09 -0.35
CA MET A 311 17.36 4.07 -1.30
C MET A 311 16.19 4.94 -0.80
N ILE A 312 15.82 4.78 0.47
CA ILE A 312 14.75 5.59 1.09
C ILE A 312 15.15 7.05 1.13
N GLY A 313 16.39 7.35 1.50
CA GLY A 313 16.93 8.72 1.49
C GLY A 313 16.86 9.38 0.11
N TYR A 314 17.19 8.62 -0.94
CA TYR A 314 17.06 9.08 -2.33
C TYR A 314 15.62 9.47 -2.67
N TYR A 315 14.66 8.58 -2.42
CA TYR A 315 13.25 8.86 -2.72
C TYR A 315 12.68 9.99 -1.83
N MET A 316 13.04 10.05 -0.56
CA MET A 316 12.58 11.14 0.31
C MET A 316 13.22 12.49 -0.05
N ASN A 317 14.41 12.51 -0.67
CA ASN A 317 14.96 13.71 -1.28
C ASN A 317 14.11 14.18 -2.48
N ASN A 318 13.69 13.26 -3.36
CA ASN A 318 12.75 13.56 -4.44
C ASN A 318 11.42 14.12 -3.90
N ALA A 319 10.87 13.50 -2.86
CA ALA A 319 9.64 13.99 -2.21
C ALA A 319 9.79 15.44 -1.73
N ARG A 320 10.93 15.77 -1.11
CA ARG A 320 11.24 17.14 -0.65
C ARG A 320 11.33 18.12 -1.83
N VAL A 321 11.98 17.72 -2.95
CA VAL A 321 12.09 18.56 -4.16
C VAL A 321 10.71 18.84 -4.74
N ILE A 322 9.88 17.81 -4.90
CA ILE A 322 8.50 17.96 -5.42
C ILE A 322 7.71 18.88 -4.49
N ARG A 323 7.67 18.59 -3.20
CA ARG A 323 6.92 19.36 -2.21
C ARG A 323 7.34 20.83 -2.18
N ALA A 324 8.64 21.10 -2.09
CA ALA A 324 9.17 22.46 -2.06
C ALA A 324 8.84 23.23 -3.37
N GLY A 325 8.99 22.58 -4.51
CA GLY A 325 8.71 23.21 -5.80
C GLY A 325 7.24 23.56 -6.00
N LEU A 326 6.32 22.67 -5.66
CA LEU A 326 4.88 22.91 -5.76
C LEU A 326 4.40 23.95 -4.75
N THR A 327 4.89 23.92 -3.52
CA THR A 327 4.58 24.94 -2.50
C THR A 327 5.07 26.33 -2.93
N ALA A 328 6.28 26.42 -3.50
CA ALA A 328 6.80 27.68 -4.04
C ALA A 328 6.03 28.22 -5.26
N ALA A 329 5.28 27.35 -5.94
CA ALA A 329 4.34 27.73 -7.01
C ALA A 329 2.96 28.14 -6.47
N GLY A 330 2.76 28.18 -5.15
CA GLY A 330 1.51 28.61 -4.52
C GLY A 330 0.44 27.52 -4.39
N LEU A 331 0.79 26.24 -4.63
CA LEU A 331 -0.15 25.14 -4.49
C LEU A 331 -0.30 24.67 -3.05
N GLU A 332 -1.49 24.17 -2.71
CA GLU A 332 -1.75 23.43 -1.46
C GLU A 332 -1.20 22.02 -1.58
N VAL A 333 -0.16 21.70 -0.78
CA VAL A 333 0.60 20.44 -0.89
C VAL A 333 0.60 19.68 0.43
N TYR A 334 0.28 18.40 0.38
CA TYR A 334 0.20 17.48 1.49
C TYR A 334 1.06 16.23 1.24
N GLY A 335 1.35 15.45 2.28
CA GLY A 335 2.21 14.27 2.19
C GLY A 335 3.68 14.61 1.89
N GLY A 336 4.45 13.62 1.46
CA GLY A 336 5.87 13.79 1.09
C GLY A 336 6.84 14.06 2.23
N THR A 337 6.41 13.87 3.49
CA THR A 337 7.24 13.99 4.71
C THR A 337 7.58 12.62 5.28
N ASP A 338 6.56 11.80 5.49
CA ASP A 338 6.66 10.44 6.03
C ASP A 338 6.17 9.38 5.04
N SER A 339 6.12 9.74 3.77
CA SER A 339 5.64 8.93 2.67
C SER A 339 6.24 9.41 1.35
N PRO A 340 6.43 8.50 0.37
CA PRO A 340 6.87 8.87 -0.98
C PRO A 340 5.75 9.50 -1.82
N TYR A 341 4.53 9.66 -1.30
CA TYR A 341 3.41 10.27 -2.01
C TYR A 341 3.24 11.73 -1.65
N ILE A 342 3.07 12.54 -2.69
CA ILE A 342 2.74 13.96 -2.61
C ILE A 342 1.33 14.14 -3.18
N TRP A 343 0.48 14.75 -2.40
CA TRP A 343 -0.91 15.02 -2.70
C TRP A 343 -1.11 16.52 -2.76
N PHE A 344 -1.66 17.05 -3.84
CA PHE A 344 -1.83 18.48 -3.97
C PHE A 344 -3.13 18.84 -4.70
N ARG A 345 -3.69 20.00 -4.38
CA ARG A 345 -4.92 20.49 -4.98
C ARG A 345 -4.64 21.03 -6.39
N ALA A 346 -5.48 20.67 -7.35
CA ALA A 346 -5.44 21.23 -8.70
C ALA A 346 -5.73 22.75 -8.64
N PRO A 347 -4.97 23.58 -9.39
CA PRO A 347 -5.16 25.02 -9.37
C PRO A 347 -6.48 25.46 -10.05
N GLY A 348 -7.00 26.63 -9.67
CA GLY A 348 -8.14 27.24 -10.33
C GLY A 348 -9.46 26.50 -10.21
N GLY A 349 -9.57 25.51 -9.31
CA GLY A 349 -10.78 24.69 -9.16
C GLY A 349 -10.97 23.65 -10.26
N LEU A 350 -9.92 23.32 -11.00
CA LEU A 350 -9.95 22.28 -12.03
C LEU A 350 -10.23 20.90 -11.44
N GLY A 351 -10.96 20.07 -12.18
CA GLY A 351 -11.16 18.66 -11.84
C GLY A 351 -9.88 17.84 -11.97
N SER A 352 -9.82 16.71 -11.27
CA SER A 352 -8.63 15.83 -11.24
C SER A 352 -8.21 15.35 -12.62
N TRP A 353 -9.15 14.86 -13.44
CA TRP A 353 -8.86 14.40 -14.80
C TRP A 353 -8.56 15.54 -15.76
N GLU A 354 -9.22 16.68 -15.63
CA GLU A 354 -8.95 17.86 -16.44
C GLU A 354 -7.52 18.36 -16.22
N PHE A 355 -7.11 18.46 -14.96
CA PHE A 355 -5.75 18.89 -14.66
C PHE A 355 -4.70 17.81 -15.00
N PHE A 356 -5.03 16.52 -14.87
CA PHE A 356 -4.18 15.43 -15.37
C PHE A 356 -3.93 15.59 -16.89
N ASP A 357 -4.97 15.78 -17.70
CA ASP A 357 -4.85 15.94 -19.14
C ASP A 357 -4.03 17.19 -19.50
N ARG A 358 -4.19 18.28 -18.76
CA ARG A 358 -3.38 19.50 -18.91
C ARG A 358 -1.91 19.26 -18.58
N LEU A 359 -1.59 18.57 -17.47
CA LEU A 359 -0.23 18.19 -17.10
C LEU A 359 0.43 17.29 -18.17
N LEU A 360 -0.33 16.37 -18.74
CA LEU A 360 0.14 15.49 -19.80
C LEU A 360 0.44 16.30 -21.09
N ALA A 361 -0.48 17.18 -21.51
CA ALA A 361 -0.40 17.90 -22.77
C ALA A 361 0.62 19.05 -22.75
N GLU A 362 0.64 19.85 -21.70
CA GLU A 362 1.43 21.10 -21.62
C GLU A 362 2.77 20.88 -20.93
N ALA A 363 2.83 20.07 -19.85
CA ALA A 363 4.04 19.80 -19.09
C ALA A 363 4.75 18.49 -19.50
N ASN A 364 4.10 17.61 -20.26
CA ASN A 364 4.58 16.26 -20.58
C ASN A 364 4.89 15.45 -19.30
N VAL A 365 4.06 15.58 -18.27
CA VAL A 365 4.19 14.87 -17.00
C VAL A 365 2.97 13.99 -16.78
N VAL A 366 3.22 12.70 -16.55
CA VAL A 366 2.17 11.72 -16.19
C VAL A 366 2.04 11.66 -14.68
N THR A 367 0.86 11.98 -14.17
CA THR A 367 0.51 12.02 -12.75
C THR A 367 -0.57 10.97 -12.43
N THR A 368 -1.20 11.03 -11.27
CA THR A 368 -2.40 10.24 -10.98
C THR A 368 -3.51 11.17 -10.52
N PRO A 369 -4.66 11.21 -11.24
CA PRO A 369 -5.81 12.04 -10.84
C PRO A 369 -6.44 11.50 -9.56
N GLY A 370 -6.74 12.41 -8.64
CA GLY A 370 -7.22 12.07 -7.30
C GLY A 370 -8.60 11.41 -7.30
N ALA A 371 -9.49 11.79 -8.22
CA ALA A 371 -10.81 11.18 -8.38
C ALA A 371 -10.76 9.65 -8.57
N GLY A 372 -9.64 9.11 -9.08
CA GLY A 372 -9.45 7.67 -9.22
C GLY A 372 -9.23 6.91 -7.92
N PHE A 373 -9.11 7.62 -6.79
CA PHE A 373 -8.95 7.02 -5.46
C PHE A 373 -10.24 7.15 -4.61
N GLY A 374 -11.27 7.76 -5.15
CA GLY A 374 -12.56 7.97 -4.49
C GLY A 374 -13.08 9.39 -4.64
N PRO A 375 -14.38 9.61 -4.32
CA PRO A 375 -15.02 10.91 -4.49
C PRO A 375 -14.33 12.09 -3.80
N SER A 376 -13.83 11.90 -2.57
CA SER A 376 -13.08 12.95 -1.84
C SER A 376 -11.69 13.26 -2.43
N GLY A 377 -11.26 12.49 -3.43
CA GLY A 377 -10.05 12.76 -4.20
C GLY A 377 -10.26 13.72 -5.37
N GLU A 378 -11.51 14.12 -5.68
CA GLU A 378 -11.77 15.06 -6.77
C GLU A 378 -11.12 16.42 -6.51
N GLY A 379 -10.56 17.03 -7.56
CA GLY A 379 -9.79 18.27 -7.46
C GLY A 379 -8.38 18.10 -6.90
N PHE A 380 -7.91 16.89 -6.72
CA PHE A 380 -6.53 16.60 -6.29
C PHE A 380 -5.75 15.76 -7.30
N ILE A 381 -4.42 15.83 -7.17
CA ILE A 381 -3.46 15.05 -7.95
C ILE A 381 -2.47 14.38 -7.00
N ARG A 382 -2.13 13.11 -7.27
CA ARG A 382 -1.02 12.42 -6.62
C ARG A 382 0.22 12.42 -7.49
N LEU A 383 1.37 12.80 -6.91
CA LEU A 383 2.70 12.51 -7.41
C LEU A 383 3.41 11.48 -6.54
N THR A 384 4.41 10.82 -7.09
CA THR A 384 5.27 9.89 -6.38
C THR A 384 6.72 10.33 -6.44
N ALA A 385 7.46 10.04 -5.38
CA ALA A 385 8.89 10.33 -5.27
C ALA A 385 9.78 9.24 -5.88
N PHE A 386 9.20 8.19 -6.45
CA PHE A 386 9.92 7.02 -6.97
C PHE A 386 10.63 7.25 -8.30
N GLY A 387 10.58 8.45 -8.85
CA GLY A 387 11.25 8.80 -10.10
C GLY A 387 12.77 8.94 -9.96
N ASP A 388 13.42 9.06 -11.11
CA ASP A 388 14.81 9.54 -11.20
C ASP A 388 14.91 10.99 -10.70
N ALA A 389 16.01 11.37 -10.03
CA ALA A 389 16.14 12.67 -9.37
C ALA A 389 16.16 13.85 -10.36
N GLU A 390 16.86 13.71 -11.50
CA GLU A 390 16.94 14.76 -12.52
C GLU A 390 15.58 14.93 -13.20
N ASN A 391 14.96 13.82 -13.59
CA ASN A 391 13.61 13.81 -14.16
C ASN A 391 12.58 14.39 -13.18
N THR A 392 12.72 14.12 -11.89
CA THR A 392 11.83 14.66 -10.86
C THR A 392 11.97 16.18 -10.75
N ALA A 393 13.22 16.69 -10.72
CA ALA A 393 13.47 18.13 -10.67
C ALA A 393 12.94 18.83 -11.95
N GLU A 394 13.18 18.23 -13.12
CA GLU A 394 12.67 18.74 -14.41
C GLU A 394 11.13 18.75 -14.44
N ALA A 395 10.46 17.66 -13.99
CA ALA A 395 9.01 17.61 -13.95
C ALA A 395 8.42 18.72 -13.08
N VAL A 396 9.03 18.99 -11.92
CA VAL A 396 8.62 20.11 -11.05
C VAL A 396 8.71 21.46 -11.78
N GLN A 397 9.79 21.71 -12.53
CA GLN A 397 9.92 22.96 -13.32
C GLN A 397 8.86 23.06 -14.42
N ARG A 398 8.60 21.95 -15.14
CA ARG A 398 7.58 21.90 -16.17
C ARG A 398 6.16 22.15 -15.60
N ILE A 399 5.85 21.56 -14.44
CA ILE A 399 4.56 21.81 -13.75
C ILE A 399 4.44 23.29 -13.36
N LYS A 400 5.49 23.86 -12.80
CA LYS A 400 5.52 25.29 -12.40
C LYS A 400 5.29 26.24 -13.58
N SER A 401 5.73 25.87 -14.78
CA SER A 401 5.60 26.73 -15.96
C SER A 401 4.19 26.84 -16.52
N ILE A 402 3.26 25.97 -16.08
CA ILE A 402 1.87 25.93 -16.57
C ILE A 402 0.84 26.33 -15.49
N ILE A 403 1.30 26.63 -14.26
CA ILE A 403 0.47 27.13 -13.17
C ILE A 403 0.46 28.67 -13.20
#